data_1215552a9c923f7b585c27cf0e3633c9
#
_entry.id   1215552a9c923f7b585c27cf0e3633c9
#
_cell.length_a   1.000
_cell.length_b   1.000
_cell.length_c   1.000
_cell.angle_alpha   90.00
_cell.angle_beta   90.00
_cell.angle_gamma   90.00
#
_symmetry.space_group_name_H-M   'P 1'
#
loop_
_entity.id
_entity.type
_entity.pdbx_description
1 polymer ?
#
loop_
_entity_poly.entity_id
_entity_poly.type
_entity_poly.pdbx_seq_one_letter_code
_entity_poly.pdbx_strand_id
1 'polypeptide(L)'
;RLEAGFNLYGSDMTIENNPYDSNLSWTIDQSNEDRDFIGKKALEHLQESENCLVGFYTDERGVLRSGTKVSFEGGEGIITSGTWSPTFKKNIGFCRITKNFPETGVSTLRDKEINLHFCETNFLKYLK
;
A
#
# COMPACT_ATOMS: atom_id res chain seq x y z
N ARG A 1 -2.74 1.59 -13.69
CA ARG A 1 -1.98 0.65 -12.85
C ARG A 1 -2.54 0.51 -11.43
N LEU A 2 -3.01 1.60 -10.83
CA LEU A 2 -3.51 1.58 -9.46
C LEU A 2 -4.72 0.66 -9.29
N GLU A 3 -5.66 0.70 -10.20
CA GLU A 3 -6.84 -0.18 -10.16
C GLU A 3 -6.45 -1.67 -10.10
N ALA A 4 -5.38 -2.04 -10.81
CA ALA A 4 -4.88 -3.42 -10.86
C ALA A 4 -3.93 -3.77 -9.71
N GLY A 5 -3.54 -2.82 -8.89
CA GLY A 5 -2.68 -3.05 -7.76
C GLY A 5 -1.18 -3.11 -8.07
N PHE A 6 -0.73 -2.45 -9.12
CA PHE A 6 0.69 -2.48 -9.51
C PHE A 6 1.46 -1.32 -8.88
N ASN A 7 2.52 -1.67 -8.17
CA ASN A 7 3.42 -0.70 -7.54
C ASN A 7 4.23 0.07 -8.58
N LEU A 8 4.56 1.31 -8.23
CA LEU A 8 5.51 2.12 -9.00
C LEU A 8 6.77 2.31 -8.16
N TYR A 9 7.91 1.90 -8.72
CA TYR A 9 9.20 2.15 -8.06
C TYR A 9 9.48 3.66 -7.99
N GLY A 10 9.91 4.10 -6.83
CA GLY A 10 10.14 5.51 -6.54
C GLY A 10 9.00 6.18 -5.78
N SER A 11 7.76 5.69 -5.96
CA SER A 11 6.59 6.19 -5.23
C SER A 11 6.13 5.23 -4.15
N ASP A 12 5.76 4.01 -4.55
CA ASP A 12 5.18 3.02 -3.63
C ASP A 12 6.24 2.18 -2.93
N MET A 13 7.41 2.07 -3.52
CA MET A 13 8.55 1.34 -2.96
C MET A 13 9.84 1.96 -3.44
N THR A 14 10.89 1.79 -2.64
CA THR A 14 12.24 2.24 -2.95
C THR A 14 13.24 1.17 -2.54
N ILE A 15 14.53 1.46 -2.68
CA ILE A 15 15.61 0.59 -2.21
C ILE A 15 15.54 0.33 -0.70
N GLU A 16 14.88 1.22 0.06
CA GLU A 16 14.69 1.08 1.51
C GLU A 16 13.61 0.06 1.89
N ASN A 17 12.82 -0.39 0.92
CA ASN A 17 11.73 -1.33 1.13
C ASN A 17 12.14 -2.74 0.69
N ASN A 18 11.39 -3.73 1.15
CA ASN A 18 11.61 -5.12 0.78
C ASN A 18 10.33 -5.72 0.18
N PRO A 19 10.41 -6.91 -0.45
CA PRO A 19 9.23 -7.51 -1.09
C PRO A 19 8.08 -7.81 -0.13
N TYR A 20 8.36 -8.09 1.13
CA TYR A 20 7.32 -8.45 2.11
C TYR A 20 6.50 -7.25 2.54
N ASP A 21 7.13 -6.08 2.68
CA ASP A 21 6.40 -4.86 3.07
C ASP A 21 5.78 -4.12 1.88
N SER A 22 6.00 -4.62 0.66
CA SER A 22 5.54 -3.97 -0.57
C SER A 22 4.58 -4.84 -1.40
N ASN A 23 4.02 -5.89 -0.80
CA ASN A 23 3.10 -6.85 -1.45
C ASN A 23 3.70 -7.55 -2.67
N LEU A 24 5.00 -7.82 -2.64
CA LEU A 24 5.71 -8.48 -3.73
C LEU A 24 6.29 -9.84 -3.34
N SER A 25 5.96 -10.35 -2.15
CA SER A 25 6.45 -11.66 -1.70
C SER A 25 6.06 -12.79 -2.65
N TRP A 26 4.92 -12.67 -3.32
CA TRP A 26 4.45 -13.65 -4.30
C TRP A 26 5.37 -13.77 -5.53
N THR A 27 6.24 -12.79 -5.77
CA THR A 27 7.21 -12.84 -6.87
C THR A 27 8.43 -13.69 -6.54
N ILE A 28 8.57 -14.11 -5.28
CA ILE A 28 9.71 -14.88 -4.81
C ILE A 28 9.28 -16.32 -4.66
N ASP A 29 9.81 -17.20 -5.52
CA ASP A 29 9.55 -18.62 -5.42
C ASP A 29 10.45 -19.24 -4.34
N GLN A 30 9.84 -19.59 -3.22
CA GLN A 30 10.49 -20.25 -2.09
C GLN A 30 10.06 -21.71 -1.93
N SER A 31 9.35 -22.26 -2.91
CA SER A 31 8.85 -23.64 -2.85
C SER A 31 9.95 -24.69 -2.90
N ASN A 32 11.09 -24.37 -3.50
CA ASN A 32 12.26 -25.24 -3.57
C ASN A 32 13.37 -24.71 -2.66
N GLU A 33 13.59 -25.37 -1.53
CA GLU A 33 14.60 -24.98 -0.54
C GLU A 33 16.04 -25.10 -1.08
N ASP A 34 16.26 -26.00 -2.05
CA ASP A 34 17.58 -26.19 -2.66
C ASP A 34 17.94 -25.12 -3.68
N ARG A 35 16.95 -24.33 -4.11
CA ARG A 35 17.19 -23.22 -5.02
C ARG A 35 17.96 -22.12 -4.32
N ASP A 36 19.06 -21.69 -4.91
CA ASP A 36 19.86 -20.60 -4.41
C ASP A 36 19.85 -19.42 -5.38
N PHE A 37 19.86 -18.21 -4.83
CA PHE A 37 19.94 -16.97 -5.59
C PHE A 37 20.55 -15.87 -4.70
N ILE A 38 21.06 -14.83 -5.34
CA ILE A 38 21.65 -13.69 -4.64
C ILE A 38 20.56 -12.99 -3.80
N GLY A 39 20.84 -12.85 -2.51
CA GLY A 39 19.91 -12.20 -1.57
C GLY A 39 18.98 -13.15 -0.82
N LYS A 40 19.01 -14.47 -1.11
CA LYS A 40 18.13 -15.45 -0.44
C LYS A 40 18.24 -15.40 1.07
N LYS A 41 19.46 -15.38 1.61
CA LYS A 41 19.69 -15.33 3.08
C LYS A 41 19.20 -14.02 3.68
N ALA A 42 19.42 -12.91 2.99
CA ALA A 42 18.95 -11.61 3.44
C ALA A 42 17.42 -11.57 3.52
N LEU A 43 16.71 -12.15 2.53
CA LEU A 43 15.26 -12.23 2.53
C LEU A 43 14.69 -13.03 3.70
N GLU A 44 15.37 -14.08 4.15
CA GLU A 44 14.95 -14.88 5.30
C GLU A 44 14.87 -14.05 6.58
N HIS A 45 15.68 -13.00 6.70
CA HIS A 45 15.69 -12.09 7.85
C HIS A 45 14.77 -10.89 7.73
N LEU A 46 14.16 -10.64 6.57
CA LEU A 46 13.35 -9.46 6.28
C LEU A 46 11.84 -9.70 6.35
N GLN A 47 11.39 -10.90 6.73
CA GLN A 47 9.96 -11.26 6.71
C GLN A 47 9.11 -10.47 7.69
N GLU A 48 9.69 -9.93 8.76
CA GLU A 48 8.98 -9.13 9.74
C GLU A 48 9.25 -7.64 9.49
N SER A 49 8.24 -6.94 9.02
CA SER A 49 8.26 -5.50 8.87
C SER A 49 7.15 -4.87 9.72
N GLU A 50 7.41 -3.72 10.31
CA GLU A 50 6.41 -2.95 11.07
C GLU A 50 5.42 -2.24 10.16
N ASN A 51 5.76 -2.10 8.89
CA ASN A 51 4.96 -1.41 7.88
C ASN A 51 4.44 -2.37 6.82
N CYS A 52 3.35 -1.98 6.19
CA CYS A 52 2.84 -2.67 5.00
C CYS A 52 2.27 -1.66 4.00
N LEU A 53 2.23 -2.07 2.75
CA LEU A 53 1.59 -1.30 1.68
C LEU A 53 0.17 -1.81 1.51
N VAL A 54 -0.81 -0.91 1.63
CA VAL A 54 -2.23 -1.25 1.48
C VAL A 54 -2.88 -0.31 0.48
N GLY A 55 -4.05 -0.72 -0.01
CA GLY A 55 -4.90 0.15 -0.80
C GLY A 55 -5.80 0.99 0.10
N PHE A 56 -6.25 2.11 -0.43
CA PHE A 56 -7.33 2.88 0.18
C PHE A 56 -8.29 3.37 -0.90
N TYR A 57 -9.53 3.60 -0.50
CA TYR A 57 -10.51 4.29 -1.34
C TYR A 57 -11.33 5.25 -0.49
N THR A 58 -11.88 6.25 -1.15
CA THR A 58 -12.77 7.21 -0.52
C THR A 58 -13.78 7.74 -1.53
N ASP A 59 -14.99 8.01 -1.07
CA ASP A 59 -16.03 8.66 -1.87
C ASP A 59 -15.88 10.18 -1.89
N GLU A 60 -15.03 10.73 -1.06
CA GLU A 60 -14.83 12.18 -0.98
C GLU A 60 -14.03 12.70 -2.15
N ARG A 61 -14.30 13.95 -2.53
CA ARG A 61 -13.64 14.60 -3.66
C ARG A 61 -12.19 14.99 -3.33
N GLY A 62 -11.34 14.94 -4.32
CA GLY A 62 -9.95 15.38 -4.24
C GLY A 62 -8.98 14.21 -4.23
N VAL A 63 -7.99 14.29 -5.10
CA VAL A 63 -6.94 13.26 -5.20
C VAL A 63 -5.92 13.46 -4.10
N LEU A 64 -5.71 12.43 -3.30
CA LEU A 64 -4.67 12.41 -2.28
C LEU A 64 -3.34 11.99 -2.91
N ARG A 65 -2.36 12.86 -2.80
CA ARG A 65 -1.07 12.68 -3.47
C ARG A 65 -0.02 12.07 -2.56
N SER A 66 1.03 11.55 -3.17
CA SER A 66 2.20 11.03 -2.46
C SER A 66 2.72 12.07 -1.45
N GLY A 67 3.05 11.60 -0.26
CA GLY A 67 3.55 12.45 0.83
C GLY A 67 2.49 12.91 1.81
N THR A 68 1.19 12.73 1.51
CA THR A 68 0.12 13.10 2.42
C THR A 68 0.06 12.11 3.58
N LYS A 69 -0.07 12.63 4.80
CA LYS A 69 -0.11 11.80 6.01
C LYS A 69 -1.45 11.11 6.18
N VAL A 70 -1.41 9.91 6.74
CA VAL A 70 -2.57 9.11 7.12
C VAL A 70 -2.47 8.81 8.60
N SER A 71 -3.59 8.92 9.30
CA SER A 71 -3.64 8.57 10.72
C SER A 71 -4.86 7.71 11.02
N PHE A 72 -4.73 6.88 12.05
CA PHE A 72 -5.80 6.04 12.55
C PHE A 72 -5.51 5.67 14.01
N GLU A 73 -6.49 5.12 14.68
CA GLU A 73 -6.30 4.70 16.07
C GLU A 73 -5.25 3.59 16.17
N GLY A 74 -4.16 3.89 16.86
CA GLY A 74 -3.05 2.96 17.08
C GLY A 74 -1.94 3.02 16.04
N GLY A 75 -2.00 3.93 15.05
CA GLY A 75 -0.94 4.03 14.06
C GLY A 75 -1.05 5.19 13.09
N GLU A 76 -0.12 5.22 12.17
CA GLU A 76 -0.03 6.26 11.16
C GLU A 76 0.65 5.73 9.90
N GLY A 77 0.67 6.56 8.86
CA GLY A 77 1.34 6.23 7.62
C GLY A 77 1.38 7.41 6.67
N ILE A 78 1.70 7.08 5.42
CA ILE A 78 1.85 8.07 4.36
C ILE A 78 1.28 7.53 3.06
N ILE A 79 0.63 8.39 2.30
CA ILE A 79 0.14 8.04 0.96
C ILE A 79 1.32 8.01 0.00
N THR A 80 1.42 6.94 -0.78
CA THR A 80 2.49 6.76 -1.76
C THR A 80 2.01 7.01 -3.19
N SER A 81 0.73 6.75 -3.47
CA SER A 81 0.11 7.00 -4.78
C SER A 81 -1.36 7.31 -4.62
N GLY A 82 -1.91 8.13 -5.49
CA GLY A 82 -3.34 8.41 -5.50
C GLY A 82 -3.84 8.86 -6.85
N THR A 83 -5.05 8.47 -7.20
CA THR A 83 -5.70 8.85 -8.45
C THR A 83 -7.22 8.72 -8.33
N TRP A 84 -7.93 9.36 -9.24
CA TRP A 84 -9.35 9.11 -9.46
C TRP A 84 -9.52 7.84 -10.31
N SER A 85 -10.38 6.93 -9.87
CA SER A 85 -10.72 5.73 -10.62
C SER A 85 -12.02 5.93 -11.37
N PRO A 86 -12.02 5.99 -12.69
CA PRO A 86 -13.27 6.08 -13.46
C PRO A 86 -14.07 4.77 -13.40
N THR A 87 -13.40 3.64 -13.20
CA THR A 87 -14.06 2.33 -13.09
C THR A 87 -14.92 2.23 -11.83
N PHE A 88 -14.39 2.65 -10.69
CA PHE A 88 -15.09 2.57 -9.42
C PHE A 88 -15.77 3.88 -9.01
N LYS A 89 -15.50 4.97 -9.72
CA LYS A 89 -16.00 6.32 -9.42
C LYS A 89 -15.65 6.76 -8.01
N LYS A 90 -14.40 6.47 -7.60
CA LYS A 90 -13.84 6.77 -6.29
C LYS A 90 -12.40 7.25 -6.43
N ASN A 91 -11.94 7.97 -5.45
CA ASN A 91 -10.51 8.20 -5.29
C ASN A 91 -9.89 6.95 -4.68
N ILE A 92 -8.84 6.44 -5.31
CA ILE A 92 -8.12 5.25 -4.86
C ILE A 92 -6.63 5.57 -4.79
N GLY A 93 -5.91 4.75 -4.07
CA GLY A 93 -4.47 4.87 -4.00
C GLY A 93 -3.84 3.83 -3.10
N PHE A 94 -2.55 3.99 -2.91
CA PHE A 94 -1.78 3.16 -2.00
C PHE A 94 -1.23 4.02 -0.87
N CYS A 95 -1.14 3.42 0.30
CA CYS A 95 -0.47 4.03 1.44
C CYS A 95 0.37 2.99 2.17
N ARG A 96 1.47 3.47 2.73
CA ARG A 96 2.34 2.66 3.58
C ARG A 96 2.02 3.02 5.02
N ILE A 97 1.52 2.06 5.76
CA ILE A 97 1.02 2.26 7.11
C ILE A 97 1.57 1.21 8.06
N THR A 98 1.48 1.48 9.36
CA THR A 98 1.85 0.49 10.38
C THR A 98 0.90 -0.71 10.33
N LYS A 99 1.42 -1.90 10.60
CA LYS A 99 0.62 -3.13 10.67
C LYS A 99 -0.42 -3.05 11.78
N ASN A 100 -1.40 -3.95 11.73
CA ASN A 100 -2.53 -4.00 12.67
C ASN A 100 -3.42 -2.75 12.59
N PHE A 101 -3.66 -2.30 11.37
CA PHE A 101 -4.50 -1.14 11.09
C PHE A 101 -5.99 -1.50 11.14
N PRO A 102 -6.88 -0.54 11.50
CA PRO A 102 -8.33 -0.75 11.41
C PRO A 102 -8.82 -0.69 9.97
N GLU A 103 -10.12 -0.83 9.77
CA GLU A 103 -10.71 -0.76 8.43
C GLU A 103 -10.69 0.65 7.84
N THR A 104 -10.63 1.66 8.68
CA THR A 104 -10.70 3.06 8.26
C THR A 104 -9.61 3.91 8.89
N GLY A 105 -9.28 4.98 8.21
CA GLY A 105 -8.33 5.98 8.68
C GLY A 105 -8.69 7.36 8.14
N VAL A 106 -7.84 8.32 8.42
CA VAL A 106 -8.08 9.72 8.10
C VAL A 106 -6.85 10.33 7.44
N SER A 107 -7.08 11.16 6.44
CA SER A 107 -6.06 12.00 5.84
C SER A 107 -6.57 13.43 5.74
N THR A 108 -5.71 14.37 5.40
CA THR A 108 -6.08 15.78 5.27
C THR A 108 -5.74 16.29 3.88
N LEU A 109 -6.71 16.93 3.24
CA LEU A 109 -6.53 17.57 1.94
C LEU A 109 -7.10 18.98 2.00
N ARG A 110 -6.24 20.00 1.79
CA ARG A 110 -6.64 21.42 1.81
C ARG A 110 -7.41 21.78 3.10
N ASP A 111 -6.85 21.40 4.25
CA ASP A 111 -7.43 21.62 5.58
C ASP A 111 -8.76 20.91 5.84
N LYS A 112 -9.17 20.02 4.93
CA LYS A 112 -10.36 19.18 5.09
C LYS A 112 -9.95 17.75 5.43
N GLU A 113 -10.61 17.19 6.43
CA GLU A 113 -10.42 15.80 6.85
C GLU A 113 -11.13 14.87 5.86
N ILE A 114 -10.40 13.87 5.37
CA ILE A 114 -10.88 12.87 4.40
C ILE A 114 -10.87 11.51 5.08
N ASN A 115 -12.01 10.84 5.09
CA ASN A 115 -12.12 9.47 5.60
C ASN A 115 -11.70 8.47 4.53
N LEU A 116 -10.80 7.56 4.91
CA LEU A 116 -10.27 6.53 4.04
C LEU A 116 -10.74 5.15 4.49
N HIS A 117 -11.03 4.29 3.51
CA HIS A 117 -11.26 2.87 3.75
C HIS A 117 -10.04 2.10 3.26
N PHE A 118 -9.43 1.32 4.13
CA PHE A 118 -8.27 0.49 3.77
C PHE A 118 -8.72 -0.82 3.16
N CYS A 119 -7.96 -1.29 2.17
CA CYS A 119 -8.27 -2.52 1.45
C CYS A 119 -7.00 -3.11 0.85
N GLU A 120 -7.14 -4.25 0.16
CA GLU A 120 -6.04 -4.80 -0.63
C GLU A 120 -5.69 -3.88 -1.79
N THR A 121 -4.45 -3.97 -2.27
CA THR A 121 -3.96 -3.11 -3.36
C THR A 121 -4.59 -3.43 -4.71
N ASN A 122 -5.09 -4.64 -4.92
CA ASN A 122 -5.76 -5.01 -6.16
C ASN A 122 -7.26 -4.65 -6.10
N PHE A 123 -7.59 -3.44 -6.52
CA PHE A 123 -8.96 -2.92 -6.47
C PHE A 123 -9.90 -3.67 -7.42
N LEU A 124 -9.41 -4.13 -8.56
CA LEU A 124 -10.23 -4.88 -9.52
C LEU A 124 -10.77 -6.17 -8.92
N LYS A 125 -10.01 -6.75 -8.01
CA LYS A 125 -10.41 -7.95 -7.28
C LYS A 125 -11.29 -7.62 -6.08
N TYR A 126 -10.98 -6.54 -5.37
CA TYR A 126 -11.60 -6.18 -4.09
C TYR A 126 -12.91 -5.40 -4.25
N LEU A 127 -12.95 -4.41 -5.15
CA LEU A 127 -14.08 -3.49 -5.32
C LEU A 127 -15.03 -3.90 -6.47
N LYS A 128 -15.21 -5.13 -6.69
CA LYS A 128 -16.11 -5.62 -7.75
C LYS A 128 -17.52 -5.05 -7.65
#